data_485b7a4e6422a6bbd0636698c3fd363f
#
_entry.id   485b7a4e6422a6bbd0636698c3fd363f
#
_cell.length_a   1.000
_cell.length_b   1.000
_cell.length_c   1.000
_cell.angle_alpha   90.00
_cell.angle_beta   90.00
_cell.angle_gamma   90.00
#
_symmetry.space_group_name_H-M   'P 1'
#
loop_
_entity.id
_entity.type
_entity.pdbx_description
1 polymer ?
#
loop_
_entity_poly.entity_id
_entity_poly.type
_entity_poly.pdbx_seq_one_letter_code
_entity_poly.pdbx_strand_id
1 'polypeptide(L)'
;MTTYRAELLRYVNRTTIAFTVLCILFTLFAMSNAGPQGQDPLWGFRQVAILTATLLMGRAAVISANDFSTGTIRPWLISRPSRRSVFTGKLGASVSYALIAAVIIAAISYLGSGVFGTTPGFAGMAVATGQFALACAALTIFGHAVGVLTRSVPAAVAITVAWILPVEKVLQGRSRTLDQWLPGNLLQDITLGQVGAGQTAGGAILHATIPFILLDVVALVVFARRDVNS
;
A
#
# COMPACT_ATOMS: atom_id res chain seq x y z
N MET A 1 -2.55 24.20 13.35
CA MET A 1 -2.83 22.79 12.95
C MET A 1 -1.62 22.28 12.17
N THR A 2 -1.10 21.06 12.45
CA THR A 2 0.01 20.50 11.69
C THR A 2 -0.47 20.05 10.32
N THR A 3 0.39 20.07 9.28
CA THR A 3 0.06 19.61 7.92
C THR A 3 -0.48 18.19 7.95
N TYR A 4 0.12 17.32 8.76
CA TYR A 4 -0.31 15.94 8.96
C TYR A 4 -1.79 15.83 9.40
N ARG A 5 -2.22 16.60 10.43
CA ARG A 5 -3.61 16.56 10.92
C ARG A 5 -4.61 17.03 9.86
N ALA A 6 -4.26 18.08 9.12
CA ALA A 6 -5.11 18.59 8.06
C ALA A 6 -5.26 17.55 6.93
N GLU A 7 -4.17 16.89 6.54
CA GLU A 7 -4.22 15.84 5.53
C GLU A 7 -4.96 14.59 6.02
N LEU A 8 -4.77 14.18 7.28
CA LEU A 8 -5.50 13.04 7.84
C LEU A 8 -7.02 13.27 7.83
N LEU A 9 -7.47 14.49 8.14
CA LEU A 9 -8.90 14.85 8.07
C LEU A 9 -9.46 14.77 6.64
N ARG A 10 -8.63 14.98 5.60
CA ARG A 10 -9.03 14.80 4.20
C ARG A 10 -9.36 13.34 3.86
N TYR A 11 -8.81 12.37 4.61
CA TYR A 11 -9.19 10.97 4.46
C TYR A 11 -10.54 10.64 5.10
N VAL A 12 -11.06 11.47 6.00
CA VAL A 12 -12.39 11.30 6.59
C VAL A 12 -13.44 11.90 5.63
N ASN A 13 -13.64 11.26 4.49
CA ASN A 13 -14.63 11.65 3.50
C ASN A 13 -15.40 10.43 2.95
N ARG A 14 -16.57 10.71 2.36
CA ARG A 14 -17.46 9.65 1.84
C ARG A 14 -16.76 8.72 0.84
N THR A 15 -15.93 9.27 -0.03
CA THR A 15 -15.19 8.48 -1.04
C THR A 15 -14.20 7.52 -0.41
N THR A 16 -13.48 7.96 0.62
CA THR A 16 -12.51 7.11 1.33
C THR A 16 -13.22 6.01 2.11
N ILE A 17 -14.33 6.35 2.78
CA ILE A 17 -15.15 5.36 3.50
C ILE A 17 -15.69 4.32 2.52
N ALA A 18 -16.30 4.75 1.41
CA ALA A 18 -16.80 3.83 0.38
C ALA A 18 -15.69 2.94 -0.20
N PHE A 19 -14.49 3.49 -0.43
CA PHE A 19 -13.35 2.74 -0.90
C PHE A 19 -12.89 1.70 0.13
N THR A 20 -12.82 2.05 1.40
CA THR A 20 -12.47 1.10 2.47
C THR A 20 -13.51 -0.02 2.58
N VAL A 21 -14.79 0.32 2.50
CA VAL A 21 -15.89 -0.67 2.47
C VAL A 21 -15.74 -1.59 1.26
N LEU A 22 -15.41 -1.06 0.09
CA LEU A 22 -15.15 -1.88 -1.10
C LEU A 22 -14.00 -2.86 -0.88
N CYS A 23 -12.89 -2.42 -0.27
CA CYS A 23 -11.77 -3.29 0.07
C CYS A 23 -12.18 -4.40 1.05
N ILE A 24 -13.02 -4.08 2.05
CA ILE A 24 -13.56 -5.06 3.00
C ILE A 24 -14.41 -6.09 2.26
N LEU A 25 -15.37 -5.65 1.44
CA LEU A 25 -16.25 -6.53 0.66
C LEU A 25 -15.46 -7.42 -0.28
N PHE A 26 -14.44 -6.85 -0.96
CA PHE A 26 -13.54 -7.62 -1.83
C PHE A 26 -12.79 -8.70 -1.05
N THR A 27 -12.27 -8.38 0.14
CA THR A 27 -11.55 -9.35 0.98
C THR A 27 -12.50 -10.44 1.48
N LEU A 28 -13.70 -10.11 1.96
CA LEU A 28 -14.70 -11.07 2.42
C LEU A 28 -15.17 -11.96 1.27
N PHE A 29 -15.42 -11.38 0.09
CA PHE A 29 -15.79 -12.15 -1.11
C PHE A 29 -14.70 -13.15 -1.49
N ALA A 30 -13.46 -12.77 -1.46
CA ALA A 30 -12.37 -13.67 -1.77
C ALA A 30 -12.18 -14.75 -0.69
N MET A 31 -12.40 -14.43 0.57
CA MET A 31 -12.41 -15.43 1.65
C MET A 31 -13.57 -16.42 1.54
N SER A 32 -14.74 -15.96 1.08
CA SER A 32 -15.91 -16.85 0.88
C SER A 32 -15.69 -17.88 -0.26
N ASN A 33 -14.80 -17.57 -1.19
CA ASN A 33 -14.36 -18.48 -2.25
C ASN A 33 -13.10 -19.27 -1.82
N ALA A 34 -12.94 -19.49 -0.52
CA ALA A 34 -11.80 -20.21 0.04
C ALA A 34 -11.61 -21.58 -0.65
N GLY A 35 -10.35 -21.89 -0.84
CA GLY A 35 -9.90 -23.05 -1.59
C GLY A 35 -10.29 -24.42 -0.97
N PRO A 36 -9.66 -25.51 -1.45
CA PRO A 36 -10.03 -26.86 -1.11
C PRO A 36 -10.08 -27.13 0.40
N GLN A 37 -10.97 -28.01 0.82
CA GLN A 37 -11.09 -28.44 2.22
C GLN A 37 -9.74 -28.91 2.77
N GLY A 38 -9.37 -28.43 3.96
CA GLY A 38 -8.10 -28.78 4.63
C GLY A 38 -6.98 -27.76 4.48
N GLN A 39 -7.21 -26.62 3.86
CA GLN A 39 -6.22 -25.54 3.81
C GLN A 39 -6.15 -24.72 5.11
N ASP A 40 -5.04 -23.98 5.27
CA ASP A 40 -4.84 -23.01 6.36
C ASP A 40 -6.04 -22.06 6.44
N PRO A 41 -6.69 -21.90 7.61
CA PRO A 41 -7.77 -20.93 7.81
C PRO A 41 -7.43 -19.49 7.38
N LEU A 42 -6.15 -19.12 7.30
CA LEU A 42 -5.66 -17.85 6.84
C LEU A 42 -5.50 -17.76 5.32
N TRP A 43 -5.67 -18.87 4.59
CA TRP A 43 -5.37 -18.93 3.16
C TRP A 43 -6.10 -17.85 2.36
N GLY A 44 -7.42 -17.77 2.51
CA GLY A 44 -8.23 -16.79 1.79
C GLY A 44 -7.82 -15.34 2.05
N PHE A 45 -7.56 -15.00 3.32
CA PHE A 45 -7.07 -13.66 3.70
C PHE A 45 -5.71 -13.36 3.07
N ARG A 46 -4.76 -14.30 3.17
CA ARG A 46 -3.40 -14.13 2.63
C ARG A 46 -3.37 -13.99 1.11
N GLN A 47 -4.20 -14.74 0.38
CA GLN A 47 -4.26 -14.67 -1.09
C GLN A 47 -4.68 -13.30 -1.60
N VAL A 48 -5.55 -12.59 -0.89
CA VAL A 48 -6.03 -11.27 -1.33
C VAL A 48 -5.29 -10.10 -0.69
N ALA A 49 -4.43 -10.37 0.29
CA ALA A 49 -3.73 -9.33 1.03
C ALA A 49 -2.94 -8.39 0.10
N ILE A 50 -2.15 -8.94 -0.81
CA ILE A 50 -1.35 -8.13 -1.75
C ILE A 50 -2.23 -7.33 -2.72
N LEU A 51 -3.34 -7.90 -3.19
CA LEU A 51 -4.27 -7.20 -4.09
C LEU A 51 -4.96 -6.04 -3.36
N THR A 52 -5.40 -6.26 -2.12
CA THR A 52 -6.00 -5.21 -1.29
C THR A 52 -4.97 -4.11 -0.97
N ALA A 53 -3.73 -4.48 -0.65
CA ALA A 53 -2.64 -3.51 -0.46
C ALA A 53 -2.34 -2.71 -1.74
N THR A 54 -2.44 -3.35 -2.92
CA THR A 54 -2.31 -2.67 -4.23
C THR A 54 -3.44 -1.66 -4.48
N LEU A 55 -4.67 -1.97 -4.05
CA LEU A 55 -5.78 -1.00 -4.11
C LEU A 55 -5.50 0.23 -3.22
N LEU A 56 -4.99 0.03 -2.00
CA LEU A 56 -4.61 1.12 -1.11
C LEU A 56 -3.44 1.94 -1.67
N MET A 57 -2.46 1.31 -2.31
CA MET A 57 -1.40 1.97 -3.08
C MET A 57 -1.97 2.88 -4.17
N GLY A 58 -2.88 2.35 -4.99
CA GLY A 58 -3.56 3.13 -6.03
C GLY A 58 -4.28 4.35 -5.46
N ARG A 59 -4.93 4.19 -4.30
CA ARG A 59 -5.57 5.33 -3.59
C ARG A 59 -4.55 6.40 -3.19
N ALA A 60 -3.39 6.02 -2.65
CA ALA A 60 -2.32 6.95 -2.30
C ALA A 60 -1.77 7.68 -3.53
N ALA A 61 -1.55 6.95 -4.62
CA ALA A 61 -1.12 7.52 -5.90
C ALA A 61 -2.11 8.56 -6.45
N VAL A 62 -3.41 8.23 -6.43
CA VAL A 62 -4.48 9.15 -6.86
C VAL A 62 -4.50 10.42 -6.02
N ILE A 63 -4.50 10.31 -4.68
CA ILE A 63 -4.57 11.49 -3.81
C ILE A 63 -3.34 12.37 -3.99
N SER A 64 -2.15 11.78 -4.09
CA SER A 64 -0.90 12.53 -4.27
C SER A 64 -0.85 13.23 -5.63
N ALA A 65 -1.25 12.56 -6.71
CA ALA A 65 -1.26 13.13 -8.05
C ALA A 65 -2.37 14.19 -8.23
N ASN A 66 -3.55 13.97 -7.62
CA ASN A 66 -4.71 14.85 -7.79
C ASN A 66 -4.46 16.28 -7.28
N ASP A 67 -3.63 16.46 -6.25
CA ASP A 67 -3.31 17.78 -5.74
C ASP A 67 -2.53 18.64 -6.77
N PHE A 68 -1.80 18.01 -7.66
CA PHE A 68 -1.12 18.69 -8.76
C PHE A 68 -2.08 18.94 -9.93
N SER A 69 -2.88 17.94 -10.32
CA SER A 69 -3.79 18.05 -11.45
C SER A 69 -4.92 19.06 -11.22
N THR A 70 -5.35 19.25 -9.97
CA THR A 70 -6.37 20.24 -9.57
C THR A 70 -5.78 21.59 -9.13
N GLY A 71 -4.45 21.71 -9.06
CA GLY A 71 -3.78 22.93 -8.61
C GLY A 71 -3.92 23.21 -7.11
N THR A 72 -4.49 22.31 -6.32
CA THR A 72 -4.69 22.48 -4.86
C THR A 72 -3.38 22.51 -4.09
N ILE A 73 -2.28 22.08 -4.68
CA ILE A 73 -0.96 22.16 -4.08
C ILE A 73 -0.48 23.62 -3.87
N ARG A 74 -0.89 24.57 -4.72
CA ARG A 74 -0.48 25.97 -4.66
C ARG A 74 -0.92 26.68 -3.38
N PRO A 75 -2.21 26.69 -2.99
CA PRO A 75 -2.65 27.25 -1.71
C PRO A 75 -1.94 26.64 -0.51
N TRP A 76 -1.63 25.33 -0.56
CA TRP A 76 -0.87 24.67 0.50
C TRP A 76 0.54 25.23 0.65
N LEU A 77 1.25 25.47 -0.44
CA LEU A 77 2.61 26.02 -0.42
C LEU A 77 2.64 27.49 -0.03
N ILE A 78 1.59 28.25 -0.30
CA ILE A 78 1.45 29.64 0.15
C ILE A 78 1.24 29.69 1.68
N SER A 79 0.36 28.85 2.20
CA SER A 79 0.06 28.77 3.64
C SER A 79 1.17 28.11 4.45
N ARG A 80 1.98 27.27 3.83
CA ARG A 80 3.07 26.49 4.44
C ARG A 80 4.30 26.53 3.53
N PRO A 81 5.25 27.47 3.77
CA PRO A 81 6.42 27.65 2.91
C PRO A 81 7.39 26.47 2.93
N SER A 82 7.30 25.57 3.94
CA SER A 82 8.14 24.38 4.02
C SER A 82 7.58 23.26 3.15
N ARG A 83 8.09 23.11 1.93
CA ARG A 83 7.74 22.03 1.00
C ARG A 83 7.94 20.65 1.61
N ARG A 84 9.04 20.47 2.38
CA ARG A 84 9.31 19.20 3.08
C ARG A 84 8.20 18.84 4.07
N SER A 85 7.71 19.81 4.85
CA SER A 85 6.62 19.59 5.81
C SER A 85 5.30 19.22 5.10
N VAL A 86 5.02 19.77 3.93
CA VAL A 86 3.84 19.40 3.13
C VAL A 86 3.99 17.97 2.62
N PHE A 87 5.14 17.62 2.05
CA PHE A 87 5.40 16.26 1.55
C PHE A 87 5.30 15.20 2.65
N THR A 88 6.05 15.38 3.75
CA THR A 88 6.05 14.41 4.85
C THR A 88 4.71 14.32 5.58
N GLY A 89 3.97 15.44 5.65
CA GLY A 89 2.61 15.45 6.20
C GLY A 89 1.63 14.61 5.36
N LYS A 90 1.72 14.71 4.04
CA LYS A 90 0.91 13.92 3.10
C LYS A 90 1.28 12.44 3.15
N LEU A 91 2.57 12.12 3.08
CA LEU A 91 3.06 10.75 3.21
C LEU A 91 2.59 10.13 4.52
N GLY A 92 2.83 10.82 5.64
CA GLY A 92 2.42 10.33 6.97
C GLY A 92 0.92 10.09 7.07
N ALA A 93 0.08 10.98 6.54
CA ALA A 93 -1.36 10.80 6.52
C ALA A 93 -1.80 9.60 5.64
N SER A 94 -1.17 9.42 4.47
CA SER A 94 -1.44 8.28 3.58
C SER A 94 -1.08 6.95 4.23
N VAL A 95 0.10 6.87 4.84
CA VAL A 95 0.56 5.65 5.53
C VAL A 95 -0.31 5.36 6.75
N SER A 96 -0.66 6.39 7.55
CA SER A 96 -1.55 6.20 8.71
C SER A 96 -2.93 5.68 8.28
N TYR A 97 -3.49 6.23 7.21
CA TYR A 97 -4.75 5.73 6.65
C TYR A 97 -4.62 4.27 6.21
N ALA A 98 -3.56 3.92 5.49
CA ALA A 98 -3.35 2.57 5.00
C ALA A 98 -3.21 1.55 6.16
N LEU A 99 -2.50 1.91 7.22
CA LEU A 99 -2.36 1.09 8.42
C LEU A 99 -3.69 0.92 9.16
N ILE A 100 -4.44 2.00 9.35
CA ILE A 100 -5.78 1.94 9.97
C ILE A 100 -6.72 1.06 9.14
N ALA A 101 -6.74 1.26 7.82
CA ALA A 101 -7.55 0.46 6.91
C ALA A 101 -7.14 -1.02 6.96
N ALA A 102 -5.84 -1.33 6.98
CA ALA A 102 -5.34 -2.70 7.10
C ALA A 102 -5.82 -3.38 8.38
N VAL A 103 -5.76 -2.70 9.52
CA VAL A 103 -6.24 -3.24 10.81
C VAL A 103 -7.76 -3.45 10.79
N ILE A 104 -8.53 -2.51 10.24
CA ILE A 104 -10.00 -2.62 10.14
C ILE A 104 -10.37 -3.79 9.22
N ILE A 105 -9.75 -3.90 8.04
CA ILE A 105 -9.98 -4.98 7.09
C ILE A 105 -9.66 -6.33 7.75
N ALA A 106 -8.50 -6.45 8.42
CA ALA A 106 -8.10 -7.67 9.08
C ALA A 106 -9.05 -8.05 10.23
N ALA A 107 -9.48 -7.08 11.05
CA ALA A 107 -10.43 -7.31 12.14
C ALA A 107 -11.78 -7.81 11.64
N ILE A 108 -12.32 -7.17 10.59
CA ILE A 108 -13.60 -7.60 9.99
C ILE A 108 -13.43 -8.97 9.31
N SER A 109 -12.29 -9.23 8.67
CA SER A 109 -11.98 -10.54 8.07
C SER A 109 -11.91 -11.65 9.14
N TYR A 110 -11.30 -11.35 10.29
CA TYR A 110 -11.25 -12.27 11.42
C TYR A 110 -12.65 -12.60 11.96
N LEU A 111 -13.48 -11.59 12.16
CA LEU A 111 -14.87 -11.77 12.60
C LEU A 111 -15.70 -12.52 11.56
N GLY A 112 -15.50 -12.21 10.27
CA GLY A 112 -16.18 -12.88 9.15
C GLY A 112 -15.75 -14.33 8.93
N SER A 113 -14.54 -14.72 9.33
CA SER A 113 -14.02 -16.06 9.14
C SER A 113 -14.89 -17.13 9.80
N GLY A 114 -15.51 -16.82 10.93
CA GLY A 114 -16.47 -17.72 11.60
C GLY A 114 -17.71 -18.05 10.76
N VAL A 115 -18.14 -17.12 9.92
CA VAL A 115 -19.27 -17.32 8.98
C VAL A 115 -18.89 -18.28 7.85
N PHE A 116 -17.61 -18.30 7.46
CA PHE A 116 -17.09 -19.15 6.39
C PHE A 116 -16.61 -20.54 6.88
N GLY A 117 -16.84 -20.85 8.15
CA GLY A 117 -16.59 -22.18 8.72
C GLY A 117 -15.15 -22.46 9.16
N THR A 118 -14.26 -21.48 9.06
CA THR A 118 -12.85 -21.65 9.46
C THR A 118 -12.35 -20.44 10.23
N THR A 119 -12.26 -20.56 11.56
CA THR A 119 -11.73 -19.48 12.40
C THR A 119 -10.24 -19.70 12.62
N PRO A 120 -9.35 -18.80 12.14
CA PRO A 120 -7.91 -18.90 12.40
C PRO A 120 -7.62 -18.63 13.89
N GLY A 121 -6.53 -19.20 14.41
CA GLY A 121 -6.06 -18.85 15.74
C GLY A 121 -5.66 -17.35 15.79
N PHE A 122 -5.97 -16.70 16.91
CA PHE A 122 -5.71 -15.25 17.11
C PHE A 122 -4.25 -14.86 16.83
N ALA A 123 -3.28 -15.65 17.31
CA ALA A 123 -1.86 -15.39 17.10
C ALA A 123 -1.49 -15.44 15.60
N GLY A 124 -2.02 -16.42 14.85
CA GLY A 124 -1.82 -16.52 13.41
C GLY A 124 -2.40 -15.32 12.66
N MET A 125 -3.61 -14.90 13.03
CA MET A 125 -4.25 -13.71 12.44
C MET A 125 -3.50 -12.43 12.77
N ALA A 126 -2.96 -12.27 13.98
CA ALA A 126 -2.16 -11.11 14.36
C ALA A 126 -0.88 -11.01 13.51
N VAL A 127 -0.18 -12.12 13.29
CA VAL A 127 1.00 -12.18 12.40
C VAL A 127 0.61 -11.82 10.96
N ALA A 128 -0.44 -12.44 10.42
CA ALA A 128 -0.91 -12.13 9.06
C ALA A 128 -1.35 -10.67 8.91
N THR A 129 -1.97 -10.08 9.94
CA THR A 129 -2.30 -8.65 9.98
C THR A 129 -1.05 -7.78 9.94
N GLY A 130 0.00 -8.13 10.68
CA GLY A 130 1.28 -7.40 10.66
C GLY A 130 1.94 -7.47 9.27
N GLN A 131 1.95 -8.63 8.64
CA GLN A 131 2.46 -8.83 7.27
C GLN A 131 1.66 -8.01 6.24
N PHE A 132 0.34 -8.03 6.34
CA PHE A 132 -0.54 -7.22 5.49
C PHE A 132 -0.36 -5.71 5.72
N ALA A 133 -0.26 -5.26 6.96
CA ALA A 133 -0.02 -3.87 7.30
C ALA A 133 1.33 -3.37 6.76
N LEU A 134 2.38 -4.20 6.82
CA LEU A 134 3.68 -3.91 6.20
C LEU A 134 3.55 -3.72 4.68
N ALA A 135 2.84 -4.62 3.99
CA ALA A 135 2.61 -4.50 2.56
C ALA A 135 1.81 -3.23 2.22
N CYS A 136 0.76 -2.92 2.99
CA CYS A 136 -0.02 -1.70 2.83
C CYS A 136 0.84 -0.44 3.00
N ALA A 137 1.70 -0.39 4.01
CA ALA A 137 2.58 0.75 4.25
C ALA A 137 3.61 0.91 3.13
N ALA A 138 4.32 -0.15 2.76
CA ALA A 138 5.35 -0.13 1.73
C ALA A 138 4.78 0.26 0.35
N LEU A 139 3.67 -0.34 -0.06
CA LEU A 139 3.01 -0.01 -1.32
C LEU A 139 2.41 1.39 -1.30
N THR A 140 1.91 1.88 -0.16
CA THR A 140 1.43 3.26 -0.03
C THR A 140 2.55 4.28 -0.21
N ILE A 141 3.75 4.01 0.32
CA ILE A 141 4.95 4.84 0.09
C ILE A 141 5.27 4.89 -1.41
N PHE A 142 5.26 3.74 -2.08
CA PHE A 142 5.47 3.66 -3.53
C PHE A 142 4.41 4.47 -4.30
N GLY A 143 3.13 4.27 -3.99
CA GLY A 143 2.02 5.00 -4.62
C GLY A 143 2.13 6.52 -4.43
N HIS A 144 2.48 6.96 -3.22
CA HIS A 144 2.73 8.37 -2.90
C HIS A 144 3.87 8.93 -3.76
N ALA A 145 5.02 8.26 -3.81
CA ALA A 145 6.19 8.69 -4.58
C ALA A 145 5.85 8.83 -6.07
N VAL A 146 5.22 7.80 -6.68
CA VAL A 146 4.82 7.83 -8.09
C VAL A 146 3.82 8.95 -8.37
N GLY A 147 2.83 9.16 -7.47
CA GLY A 147 1.85 10.23 -7.59
C GLY A 147 2.49 11.62 -7.60
N VAL A 148 3.47 11.86 -6.73
CA VAL A 148 4.23 13.13 -6.67
C VAL A 148 5.11 13.32 -7.91
N LEU A 149 5.76 12.26 -8.39
CA LEU A 149 6.68 12.33 -9.54
C LEU A 149 5.94 12.54 -10.85
N THR A 150 4.84 11.86 -11.06
CA THR A 150 4.06 11.93 -12.32
C THR A 150 3.17 13.16 -12.41
N ARG A 151 2.68 13.66 -11.26
CA ARG A 151 1.72 14.79 -11.18
C ARG A 151 0.44 14.58 -12.02
N SER A 152 0.17 13.37 -12.42
CA SER A 152 -0.93 12.96 -13.30
C SER A 152 -1.61 11.73 -12.73
N VAL A 153 -2.90 11.82 -12.43
CA VAL A 153 -3.67 10.71 -11.86
C VAL A 153 -3.64 9.47 -12.76
N PRO A 154 -3.94 9.56 -14.08
CA PRO A 154 -3.91 8.39 -14.94
C PRO A 154 -2.51 7.74 -15.00
N ALA A 155 -1.45 8.55 -15.11
CA ALA A 155 -0.09 8.04 -15.18
C ALA A 155 0.32 7.38 -13.85
N ALA A 156 -0.02 7.99 -12.71
CA ALA A 156 0.30 7.43 -11.40
C ALA A 156 -0.35 6.05 -11.20
N VAL A 157 -1.64 5.92 -11.51
CA VAL A 157 -2.35 4.64 -11.41
C VAL A 157 -1.78 3.61 -12.38
N ALA A 158 -1.57 3.99 -13.64
CA ALA A 158 -1.04 3.07 -14.65
C ALA A 158 0.34 2.53 -14.26
N ILE A 159 1.26 3.39 -13.83
CA ILE A 159 2.62 2.98 -13.44
C ILE A 159 2.59 2.09 -12.19
N THR A 160 1.84 2.47 -11.16
CA THR A 160 1.82 1.70 -9.91
C THR A 160 1.21 0.31 -10.10
N VAL A 161 0.09 0.22 -10.82
CA VAL A 161 -0.57 -1.07 -11.10
C VAL A 161 0.27 -1.92 -12.05
N ALA A 162 0.81 -1.30 -13.13
CA ALA A 162 1.65 -2.01 -14.09
C ALA A 162 2.93 -2.57 -13.46
N TRP A 163 3.54 -1.83 -12.53
CA TRP A 163 4.76 -2.31 -11.86
C TRP A 163 4.49 -3.58 -11.04
N ILE A 164 3.53 -3.53 -10.14
CA ILE A 164 3.28 -4.61 -9.17
C ILE A 164 2.66 -5.85 -9.82
N LEU A 165 1.70 -5.69 -10.75
CA LEU A 165 0.98 -6.83 -11.28
C LEU A 165 1.68 -7.46 -12.50
N PRO A 166 1.85 -6.79 -13.66
CA PRO A 166 2.48 -7.46 -14.81
C PRO A 166 4.01 -7.39 -14.81
N VAL A 167 4.61 -6.23 -14.49
CA VAL A 167 6.07 -6.05 -14.72
C VAL A 167 6.89 -6.97 -13.83
N GLU A 168 6.62 -7.01 -12.54
CA GLU A 168 7.37 -7.89 -11.64
C GLU A 168 7.12 -9.37 -11.94
N LYS A 169 5.90 -9.75 -12.36
CA LYS A 169 5.59 -11.13 -12.75
C LYS A 169 6.34 -11.58 -14.00
N VAL A 170 6.53 -10.70 -14.98
CA VAL A 170 7.35 -10.99 -16.19
C VAL A 170 8.85 -11.08 -15.85
N LEU A 171 9.32 -10.33 -14.86
CA LEU A 171 10.71 -10.34 -14.42
C LEU A 171 11.03 -11.53 -13.51
N GLN A 172 10.06 -12.06 -12.79
CA GLN A 172 10.19 -13.18 -11.86
C GLN A 172 10.74 -14.43 -12.58
N GLY A 173 11.68 -15.12 -11.93
CA GLY A 173 12.28 -16.35 -12.45
C GLY A 173 13.40 -16.16 -13.48
N ARG A 174 13.74 -14.92 -13.86
CA ARG A 174 14.83 -14.65 -14.80
C ARG A 174 16.23 -14.82 -14.20
N SER A 175 16.39 -14.44 -12.95
CA SER A 175 17.60 -14.73 -12.19
C SER A 175 17.32 -14.69 -10.68
N ARG A 176 18.03 -15.54 -9.93
CA ARG A 176 17.89 -15.61 -8.46
C ARG A 176 18.19 -14.26 -7.79
N THR A 177 19.19 -13.53 -8.29
CA THR A 177 19.55 -12.22 -7.75
C THR A 177 18.44 -11.19 -8.03
N LEU A 178 17.84 -11.20 -9.22
CA LEU A 178 16.75 -10.30 -9.56
C LEU A 178 15.51 -10.56 -8.69
N ASP A 179 15.14 -11.83 -8.50
CA ASP A 179 14.00 -12.23 -7.70
C ASP A 179 14.09 -11.73 -6.25
N GLN A 180 15.31 -11.65 -5.71
CA GLN A 180 15.56 -11.12 -4.37
C GLN A 180 15.35 -9.59 -4.25
N TRP A 181 15.20 -8.88 -5.37
CA TRP A 181 15.05 -7.43 -5.44
C TRP A 181 13.74 -6.99 -6.08
N LEU A 182 12.78 -7.89 -6.29
CA LEU A 182 11.43 -7.56 -6.78
C LEU A 182 10.52 -7.26 -5.58
N PRO A 183 10.31 -5.97 -5.22
CA PRO A 183 9.69 -5.63 -3.95
C PRO A 183 8.23 -6.07 -3.84
N GLY A 184 7.46 -6.03 -4.92
CA GLY A 184 6.07 -6.48 -4.92
C GLY A 184 5.95 -7.99 -4.75
N ASN A 185 6.81 -8.77 -5.41
CA ASN A 185 6.85 -10.23 -5.22
C ASN A 185 7.26 -10.59 -3.80
N LEU A 186 8.27 -9.91 -3.22
CA LEU A 186 8.69 -10.14 -1.84
C LEU A 186 7.57 -9.79 -0.84
N LEU A 187 6.82 -8.70 -1.07
CA LEU A 187 5.66 -8.37 -0.24
C LEU A 187 4.56 -9.41 -0.39
N GLN A 188 4.36 -9.97 -1.58
CA GLN A 188 3.40 -11.06 -1.79
C GLN A 188 3.82 -12.30 -0.98
N ASP A 189 5.09 -12.72 -1.06
CA ASP A 189 5.60 -13.86 -0.29
C ASP A 189 5.42 -13.64 1.22
N ILE A 190 5.77 -12.43 1.71
CA ILE A 190 5.57 -12.06 3.11
C ILE A 190 4.08 -12.17 3.50
N THR A 191 3.15 -11.66 2.69
CA THR A 191 1.71 -11.75 2.99
C THR A 191 1.18 -13.17 2.96
N LEU A 192 1.78 -14.04 2.13
CA LEU A 192 1.49 -15.47 2.10
C LEU A 192 2.11 -16.24 3.29
N GLY A 193 2.90 -15.56 4.13
CA GLY A 193 3.63 -16.19 5.24
C GLY A 193 4.83 -17.00 4.79
N GLN A 194 5.33 -16.71 3.60
CA GLN A 194 6.51 -17.37 3.00
C GLN A 194 7.71 -16.44 3.05
N VAL A 195 8.89 -17.04 3.04
CA VAL A 195 10.15 -16.31 2.85
C VAL A 195 10.85 -16.95 1.66
N GLY A 196 11.21 -16.15 0.69
CA GLY A 196 11.88 -16.62 -0.52
C GLY A 196 13.13 -17.47 -0.21
N ALA A 197 13.38 -18.47 -1.03
CA ALA A 197 14.49 -19.44 -0.80
C ALA A 197 15.84 -18.72 -0.66
N GLY A 198 16.51 -18.95 0.47
CA GLY A 198 17.83 -18.39 0.77
C GLY A 198 17.81 -16.97 1.36
N GLN A 199 16.66 -16.47 1.77
CA GLN A 199 16.53 -15.19 2.50
C GLN A 199 16.13 -15.42 3.95
N THR A 200 16.53 -14.50 4.83
CA THR A 200 15.95 -14.36 6.17
C THR A 200 14.71 -13.47 6.09
N ALA A 201 13.77 -13.62 7.03
CA ALA A 201 12.57 -12.76 7.09
C ALA A 201 12.93 -11.27 7.13
N GLY A 202 13.96 -10.90 7.91
CA GLY A 202 14.46 -9.52 7.97
C GLY A 202 15.05 -9.03 6.65
N GLY A 203 15.81 -9.89 5.95
CA GLY A 203 16.35 -9.59 4.63
C GLY A 203 15.26 -9.35 3.60
N ALA A 204 14.24 -10.21 3.56
CA ALA A 204 13.09 -10.05 2.67
C ALA A 204 12.35 -8.72 2.91
N ILE A 205 12.11 -8.36 4.17
CA ILE A 205 11.48 -7.08 4.53
C ILE A 205 12.34 -5.89 4.04
N LEU A 206 13.64 -5.91 4.26
CA LEU A 206 14.53 -4.83 3.82
C LEU A 206 14.55 -4.70 2.29
N HIS A 207 14.71 -5.80 1.56
CA HIS A 207 14.70 -5.78 0.09
C HIS A 207 13.35 -5.36 -0.48
N ALA A 208 12.25 -5.70 0.20
CA ALA A 208 10.91 -5.29 -0.20
C ALA A 208 10.62 -3.80 0.04
N THR A 209 11.22 -3.19 1.07
CA THR A 209 10.86 -1.82 1.49
C THR A 209 11.86 -0.76 1.02
N ILE A 210 13.17 -1.06 1.02
CA ILE A 210 14.21 -0.09 0.66
C ILE A 210 14.00 0.55 -0.73
N PRO A 211 13.68 -0.18 -1.82
CA PRO A 211 13.47 0.44 -3.13
C PRO A 211 12.36 1.49 -3.13
N PHE A 212 11.27 1.25 -2.41
CA PHE A 212 10.16 2.18 -2.31
C PHE A 212 10.50 3.42 -1.47
N ILE A 213 11.24 3.23 -0.38
CA ILE A 213 11.73 4.35 0.45
C ILE A 213 12.71 5.22 -0.36
N LEU A 214 13.63 4.61 -1.09
CA LEU A 214 14.57 5.35 -1.94
C LEU A 214 13.84 6.15 -3.02
N LEU A 215 12.83 5.57 -3.66
CA LEU A 215 12.02 6.29 -4.64
C LEU A 215 11.28 7.47 -4.01
N ASP A 216 10.75 7.31 -2.78
CA ASP A 216 10.05 8.39 -2.08
C ASP A 216 11.01 9.51 -1.65
N VAL A 217 12.25 9.17 -1.27
CA VAL A 217 13.31 10.17 -1.05
C VAL A 217 13.64 10.94 -2.33
N VAL A 218 13.72 10.26 -3.48
CA VAL A 218 13.87 10.92 -4.78
C VAL A 218 12.69 11.84 -5.06
N ALA A 219 11.46 11.38 -4.82
CA ALA A 219 10.26 12.18 -4.97
C ALA A 219 10.28 13.44 -4.07
N LEU A 220 10.73 13.31 -2.82
CA LEU A 220 10.93 14.44 -1.90
C LEU A 220 11.94 15.47 -2.46
N VAL A 221 13.08 15.00 -2.96
CA VAL A 221 14.12 15.90 -3.53
C VAL A 221 13.59 16.62 -4.76
N VAL A 222 12.92 15.90 -5.67
CA VAL A 222 12.29 16.47 -6.87
C VAL A 222 11.22 17.51 -6.48
N PHE A 223 10.35 17.16 -5.52
CA PHE A 223 9.30 18.05 -5.03
C PHE A 223 9.86 19.32 -4.39
N ALA A 224 10.97 19.19 -3.63
CA ALA A 224 11.60 20.32 -2.97
C ALA A 224 12.27 21.30 -3.95
N ARG A 225 12.82 20.79 -5.06
CA ARG A 225 13.62 21.59 -6.03
C ARG A 225 12.80 22.10 -7.22
N ARG A 226 11.75 21.40 -7.61
CA ARG A 226 11.00 21.72 -8.84
C ARG A 226 9.98 22.82 -8.60
N ASP A 227 9.92 23.79 -9.49
CA ASP A 227 8.88 24.82 -9.43
C ASP A 227 7.50 24.24 -9.72
N VAL A 228 6.49 24.77 -8.99
CA VAL A 228 5.09 24.31 -9.10
C VAL A 228 4.42 24.92 -10.36
N ASN A 229 5.11 25.82 -11.05
CA ASN A 229 4.61 26.54 -12.22
C ASN A 229 5.05 25.93 -13.56
N SER A 230 5.80 24.85 -13.54
CA SER A 230 6.25 24.13 -14.75
C SER A 230 5.44 22.85 -14.98
#